data_e1a32906cca9bf2f1def6bbccaeeb898
#
_entry.id   e1a32906cca9bf2f1def6bbccaeeb898
#
_cell.length_a   1.000
_cell.length_b   1.000
_cell.length_c   1.000
_cell.angle_alpha   90.00
_cell.angle_beta   90.00
_cell.angle_gamma   90.00
#
_symmetry.space_group_name_H-M   'P 1'
#
loop_
_entity.id
_entity.type
_entity.pdbx_description
1 polymer ?
#
loop_
_entity_poly.entity_id
_entity_poly.type
_entity_poly.pdbx_seq_one_letter_code
_entity_poly.pdbx_strand_id
1 'polypeptide(L)'
;MATPNRRGVSSILTFSDSSKIILLNTEISFLNDLVGEGINSKRNYTNYSLSLDFNVNKLLSLDKKILFKGGLSNSTSKREHPLNLNVQNIDLSCKVFDLGLEFEILTNLSILSSYKRLMSKGLDYLPIRNEDFSIKSFNAFQCNLVHEINSFGMVYDFNKKSSVLLNYQILNFEDNLLANEFSINQFFVLVQIKF
;
A
#
# COMPACT_ATOMS: atom_id res chain seq x y z
N MET A 1 -11.53 -10.55 12.35
CA MET A 1 -10.96 -9.65 13.38
C MET A 1 -11.84 -8.41 13.44
N ALA A 2 -12.34 -8.07 14.62
CA ALA A 2 -13.06 -6.81 14.79
C ALA A 2 -12.06 -5.67 14.57
N THR A 3 -12.34 -4.77 13.63
CA THR A 3 -11.57 -3.54 13.48
C THR A 3 -11.67 -2.76 14.79
N PRO A 4 -10.55 -2.31 15.36
CA PRO A 4 -10.60 -1.47 16.55
C PRO A 4 -11.51 -0.27 16.27
N ASN A 5 -12.34 0.04 17.26
CA ASN A 5 -13.25 1.17 17.15
C ASN A 5 -12.40 2.45 17.14
N ARG A 6 -12.29 3.10 15.99
CA ARG A 6 -11.45 4.29 15.76
C ARG A 6 -12.31 5.50 15.48
N ARG A 7 -11.84 6.66 15.87
CA ARG A 7 -12.41 7.95 15.50
C ARG A 7 -11.34 8.85 14.91
N GLY A 8 -11.73 9.76 14.07
CA GLY A 8 -10.79 10.73 13.50
C GLY A 8 -11.38 11.51 12.36
N VAL A 9 -10.50 12.15 11.62
CA VAL A 9 -10.82 12.97 10.45
C VAL A 9 -10.06 12.40 9.26
N SER A 10 -10.75 12.29 8.14
CA SER A 10 -10.15 11.97 6.84
C SER A 10 -10.61 13.01 5.83
N SER A 11 -9.70 13.43 4.97
CA SER A 11 -9.96 14.33 3.86
C SER A 11 -9.40 13.72 2.58
N ILE A 12 -10.23 13.68 1.55
CA ILE A 12 -9.83 13.23 0.21
C ILE A 12 -10.05 14.40 -0.74
N LEU A 13 -9.01 14.77 -1.46
CA LEU A 13 -9.04 15.76 -2.52
C LEU A 13 -8.74 15.08 -3.84
N THR A 14 -9.64 15.26 -4.80
CA THR A 14 -9.45 14.79 -6.17
C THR A 14 -9.44 15.98 -7.10
N PHE A 15 -8.38 16.09 -7.88
CA PHE A 15 -8.27 17.06 -8.96
C PHE A 15 -8.21 16.31 -10.29
N SER A 16 -9.01 16.77 -11.25
CA SER A 16 -8.93 16.30 -12.64
C SER A 16 -9.10 17.49 -13.55
N ASP A 17 -8.25 17.61 -14.56
CA ASP A 17 -8.45 18.57 -15.63
C ASP A 17 -9.66 18.17 -16.49
N SER A 18 -10.23 19.11 -17.23
CA SER A 18 -11.40 18.89 -18.10
C SER A 18 -11.17 17.84 -19.18
N SER A 19 -9.93 17.72 -19.66
CA SER A 19 -9.51 16.76 -20.68
C SER A 19 -9.16 15.41 -20.11
N LYS A 20 -9.14 15.27 -18.77
CA LYS A 20 -8.70 14.06 -18.05
C LYS A 20 -7.29 13.60 -18.47
N ILE A 21 -6.40 14.55 -18.72
CA ILE A 21 -4.99 14.29 -18.97
C ILE A 21 -4.33 13.96 -17.63
N ILE A 22 -4.68 14.71 -16.59
CA ILE A 22 -4.14 14.54 -15.24
C ILE A 22 -5.30 14.22 -14.29
N LEU A 23 -5.12 13.17 -13.48
CA LEU A 23 -5.92 12.88 -12.30
C LEU A 23 -5.01 12.81 -11.09
N LEU A 24 -5.21 13.69 -10.14
CA LEU A 24 -4.48 13.74 -8.88
C LEU A 24 -5.42 13.45 -7.73
N ASN A 25 -5.06 12.46 -6.89
CA ASN A 25 -5.77 12.19 -5.66
C ASN A 25 -4.82 12.36 -4.47
N THR A 26 -5.31 13.01 -3.45
CA THR A 26 -4.60 13.18 -2.18
C THR A 26 -5.52 12.78 -1.05
N GLU A 27 -5.02 11.95 -0.15
CA GLU A 27 -5.73 11.58 1.06
C GLU A 27 -4.88 11.91 2.28
N ILE A 28 -5.51 12.48 3.30
CA ILE A 28 -4.92 12.73 4.61
C ILE A 28 -5.90 12.21 5.65
N SER A 29 -5.44 11.37 6.56
CA SER A 29 -6.26 10.90 7.67
C SER A 29 -5.52 10.89 8.99
N PHE A 30 -6.23 11.27 10.05
CA PHE A 30 -5.79 11.24 11.44
C PHE A 30 -6.82 10.44 12.24
N LEU A 31 -6.42 9.28 12.74
CA LEU A 31 -7.30 8.37 13.44
C LEU A 31 -6.72 8.03 14.81
N ASN A 32 -7.57 7.91 15.82
CA ASN A 32 -7.19 7.50 17.16
C ASN A 32 -8.06 6.32 17.60
N ASP A 33 -7.49 5.38 18.32
CA ASP A 33 -8.26 4.31 18.95
C ASP A 33 -9.21 4.90 20.00
N LEU A 34 -10.45 4.43 20.02
CA LEU A 34 -11.43 4.78 21.08
C LEU A 34 -11.16 4.04 22.36
N VAL A 35 -10.71 2.80 22.24
CA VAL A 35 -10.39 1.91 23.36
C VAL A 35 -8.94 1.50 23.25
N GLY A 36 -8.17 1.67 24.33
CA GLY A 36 -6.78 1.24 24.40
C GLY A 36 -6.64 -0.27 24.57
N GLU A 37 -5.56 -0.85 24.08
CA GLU A 37 -5.22 -2.26 24.29
C GLU A 37 -4.65 -2.47 25.70
N GLY A 38 -5.51 -2.87 26.62
CA GLY A 38 -5.10 -3.46 27.93
C GLY A 38 -4.43 -2.52 28.94
N ILE A 39 -3.95 -1.36 28.57
CA ILE A 39 -3.20 -0.43 29.44
C ILE A 39 -3.67 1.02 29.21
N ASN A 40 -4.91 1.27 28.89
CA ASN A 40 -5.45 2.61 28.60
C ASN A 40 -4.65 3.45 27.57
N SER A 41 -3.77 2.82 26.82
CA SER A 41 -2.97 3.49 25.80
C SER A 41 -3.61 3.36 24.43
N LYS A 42 -3.86 4.49 23.80
CA LYS A 42 -4.49 4.59 22.48
C LYS A 42 -3.43 4.80 21.44
N ARG A 43 -3.62 4.15 20.28
CA ARG A 43 -2.77 4.40 19.12
C ARG A 43 -3.30 5.58 18.32
N ASN A 44 -2.39 6.39 17.85
CA ASN A 44 -2.62 7.44 16.88
C ASN A 44 -2.12 6.98 15.52
N TYR A 45 -2.93 7.13 14.50
CA TYR A 45 -2.59 6.78 13.14
C TYR A 45 -2.64 8.02 12.27
N THR A 46 -1.62 8.21 11.48
CA THR A 46 -1.55 9.28 10.49
C THR A 46 -1.24 8.68 9.14
N ASN A 47 -2.10 8.92 8.16
CA ASN A 47 -1.88 8.47 6.80
C ASN A 47 -1.89 9.66 5.85
N TYR A 48 -0.93 9.66 4.93
CA TYR A 48 -0.88 10.56 3.79
C TYR A 48 -0.71 9.73 2.55
N SER A 49 -1.50 10.01 1.52
CA SER A 49 -1.30 9.43 0.21
C SER A 49 -1.46 10.46 -0.88
N LEU A 50 -0.69 10.28 -1.93
CA LEU A 50 -0.74 11.05 -3.15
C LEU A 50 -0.67 10.07 -4.31
N SER A 51 -1.61 10.16 -5.25
CA SER A 51 -1.55 9.39 -6.50
C SER A 51 -1.80 10.29 -7.69
N LEU A 52 -1.07 10.00 -8.75
CA LEU A 52 -1.11 10.71 -10.03
C LEU A 52 -1.35 9.71 -11.16
N ASP A 53 -2.38 9.93 -11.95
CA ASP A 53 -2.56 9.29 -13.25
C ASP A 53 -2.34 10.34 -14.34
N PHE A 54 -1.45 10.05 -15.29
CA PHE A 54 -1.10 10.94 -16.39
C PHE A 54 -1.32 10.26 -17.73
N ASN A 55 -2.31 10.73 -18.48
CA ASN A 55 -2.70 10.22 -19.79
C ASN A 55 -1.88 10.91 -20.89
N VAL A 56 -0.73 10.36 -21.24
CA VAL A 56 0.19 10.92 -22.26
C VAL A 56 -0.47 10.93 -23.63
N ASN A 57 -1.25 9.90 -23.97
CA ASN A 57 -1.95 9.82 -25.25
C ASN A 57 -2.93 10.98 -25.46
N LYS A 58 -3.60 11.44 -24.42
CA LYS A 58 -4.51 12.60 -24.53
C LYS A 58 -3.76 13.91 -24.71
N LEU A 59 -2.61 14.07 -24.04
CA LEU A 59 -1.77 15.24 -24.21
C LEU A 59 -1.22 15.37 -25.65
N LEU A 60 -0.79 14.25 -26.22
CA LEU A 60 -0.17 14.19 -27.52
C LEU A 60 -1.17 13.87 -28.66
N SER A 61 -2.46 13.75 -28.36
CA SER A 61 -3.53 13.37 -29.28
C SER A 61 -3.22 12.07 -30.05
N LEU A 62 -2.69 11.07 -29.33
CA LEU A 62 -2.37 9.77 -29.90
C LEU A 62 -3.58 8.83 -29.81
N ASP A 63 -3.78 7.99 -30.82
CA ASP A 63 -4.86 7.01 -30.86
C ASP A 63 -4.67 5.88 -29.86
N LYS A 64 -3.41 5.54 -29.54
CA LYS A 64 -3.05 4.46 -28.62
C LYS A 64 -2.93 4.96 -27.19
N LYS A 65 -3.44 4.17 -26.24
CA LYS A 65 -3.37 4.48 -24.81
C LYS A 65 -1.93 4.46 -24.31
N ILE A 66 -1.53 5.54 -23.65
CA ILE A 66 -0.29 5.64 -22.87
C ILE A 66 -0.66 6.27 -21.54
N LEU A 67 -0.62 5.47 -20.47
CA LEU A 67 -0.97 5.91 -19.14
C LEU A 67 0.21 5.69 -18.21
N PHE A 68 0.65 6.76 -17.58
CA PHE A 68 1.63 6.74 -16.51
C PHE A 68 0.91 6.91 -15.17
N LYS A 69 1.29 6.09 -14.18
CA LYS A 69 0.77 6.16 -12.81
C LYS A 69 1.92 6.35 -11.83
N GLY A 70 1.71 7.16 -10.82
CA GLY A 70 2.65 7.33 -9.73
C GLY A 70 1.93 7.45 -8.40
N GLY A 71 2.52 6.92 -7.35
CA GLY A 71 1.94 6.98 -6.02
C GLY A 71 2.98 7.07 -4.91
N LEU A 72 2.63 7.81 -3.89
CA LEU A 72 3.38 7.93 -2.64
C LEU A 72 2.41 7.80 -1.50
N SER A 73 2.71 6.95 -0.52
CA SER A 73 1.96 6.94 0.72
C SER A 73 2.89 6.79 1.93
N ASN A 74 2.47 7.36 3.04
CA ASN A 74 3.14 7.24 4.31
C ASN A 74 2.09 7.02 5.40
N SER A 75 2.21 5.92 6.12
CA SER A 75 1.38 5.58 7.26
C SER A 75 2.24 5.51 8.51
N THR A 76 1.83 6.18 9.57
CA THR A 76 2.49 6.08 10.87
C THR A 76 1.51 5.61 11.93
N SER A 77 2.00 4.79 12.85
CA SER A 77 1.27 4.36 14.04
C SER A 77 2.11 4.66 15.27
N LYS A 78 1.58 5.49 16.15
CA LYS A 78 2.27 5.92 17.36
C LYS A 78 1.41 5.65 18.58
N ARG A 79 2.06 5.22 19.66
CA ARG A 79 1.46 5.11 20.98
C ARG A 79 2.48 5.55 22.02
N GLU A 80 2.20 6.63 22.71
CA GLU A 80 2.93 7.06 23.87
C GLU A 80 2.37 6.40 25.11
N HIS A 81 3.25 5.84 25.92
CA HIS A 81 2.86 5.14 27.14
C HIS A 81 2.82 6.10 28.32
N PRO A 82 1.79 6.08 29.20
CA PRO A 82 1.84 6.79 30.46
C PRO A 82 2.94 6.24 31.35
N LEU A 83 3.63 7.11 32.02
CA LEU A 83 4.94 7.10 32.68
C LEU A 83 5.31 5.94 33.64
N ASN A 84 4.52 4.90 33.83
CA ASN A 84 4.74 3.95 34.94
C ASN A 84 4.76 2.46 34.57
N LEU A 85 4.88 2.08 33.32
CA LEU A 85 4.88 0.69 32.92
C LEU A 85 6.07 0.39 32.00
N ASN A 86 6.68 -0.78 32.16
CA ASN A 86 7.80 -1.27 31.36
C ASN A 86 7.48 -1.53 29.87
N VAL A 87 6.49 -0.86 29.31
CA VAL A 87 6.08 -0.98 27.92
C VAL A 87 6.58 0.23 27.17
N GLN A 88 7.38 0.00 26.14
CA GLN A 88 8.00 1.07 25.36
C GLN A 88 7.01 1.69 24.36
N ASN A 89 7.30 2.88 23.92
CA ASN A 89 6.51 3.60 22.94
C ASN A 89 6.47 2.85 21.60
N ILE A 90 5.31 2.82 20.97
CA ILE A 90 5.18 2.36 19.59
C ILE A 90 5.50 3.52 18.67
N ASP A 91 6.35 3.28 17.68
CA ASP A 91 6.61 4.20 16.57
C ASP A 91 6.89 3.36 15.32
N LEU A 92 5.84 3.10 14.56
CA LEU A 92 5.92 2.32 13.33
C LEU A 92 5.58 3.23 12.13
N SER A 93 6.44 3.23 11.13
CA SER A 93 6.26 3.95 9.88
C SER A 93 6.31 2.99 8.70
N CYS A 94 5.36 3.14 7.78
CA CYS A 94 5.33 2.42 6.52
C CYS A 94 5.23 3.42 5.38
N LYS A 95 6.18 3.38 4.45
CA LYS A 95 6.22 4.22 3.25
C LYS A 95 6.06 3.34 2.03
N VAL A 96 5.21 3.74 1.11
CA VAL A 96 5.03 3.07 -0.17
C VAL A 96 5.28 4.07 -1.28
N PHE A 97 6.07 3.65 -2.24
CA PHE A 97 6.29 4.31 -3.51
C PHE A 97 5.87 3.35 -4.61
N ASP A 98 5.09 3.82 -5.57
CA ASP A 98 4.69 3.04 -6.72
C ASP A 98 4.78 3.85 -8.02
N LEU A 99 5.17 3.18 -9.08
CA LEU A 99 5.19 3.68 -10.45
C LEU A 99 4.58 2.63 -11.36
N GLY A 100 3.84 3.06 -12.37
CA GLY A 100 3.24 2.19 -13.36
C GLY A 100 3.19 2.83 -14.74
N LEU A 101 3.35 2.01 -15.75
CA LEU A 101 3.20 2.36 -17.15
C LEU A 101 2.27 1.34 -17.81
N GLU A 102 1.29 1.83 -18.53
CA GLU A 102 0.42 1.05 -19.40
C GLU A 102 0.55 1.60 -20.82
N PHE A 103 0.89 0.74 -21.75
CA PHE A 103 1.08 1.08 -23.15
C PHE A 103 0.31 0.13 -24.06
N GLU A 104 -0.61 0.66 -24.85
CA GLU A 104 -1.36 -0.10 -25.86
C GLU A 104 -0.52 -0.26 -27.12
N ILE A 105 -0.14 -1.49 -27.44
CA ILE A 105 0.66 -1.84 -28.65
C ILE A 105 -0.26 -2.01 -29.85
N LEU A 106 -1.29 -2.82 -29.68
CA LEU A 106 -2.32 -3.11 -30.67
C LEU A 106 -3.68 -2.81 -30.06
N THR A 107 -4.68 -2.65 -30.90
CA THR A 107 -6.07 -2.55 -30.43
C THR A 107 -6.37 -3.74 -29.52
N ASN A 108 -6.78 -3.46 -28.30
CA ASN A 108 -7.08 -4.44 -27.25
C ASN A 108 -5.88 -5.18 -26.63
N LEU A 109 -4.64 -4.84 -26.98
CA LEU A 109 -3.44 -5.43 -26.39
C LEU A 109 -2.57 -4.35 -25.74
N SER A 110 -2.43 -4.41 -24.42
CA SER A 110 -1.61 -3.50 -23.63
C SER A 110 -0.49 -4.22 -22.91
N ILE A 111 0.68 -3.57 -22.84
CA ILE A 111 1.77 -3.95 -21.93
C ILE A 111 1.65 -3.12 -20.67
N LEU A 112 1.90 -3.78 -19.54
CA LEU A 112 1.95 -3.19 -18.22
C LEU A 112 3.37 -3.34 -17.65
N SER A 113 3.89 -2.30 -17.06
CA SER A 113 5.09 -2.37 -16.25
C SER A 113 4.84 -1.60 -14.96
N SER A 114 5.21 -2.16 -13.83
CA SER A 114 5.11 -1.43 -12.57
C SER A 114 6.26 -1.77 -11.62
N TYR A 115 6.60 -0.78 -10.81
CA TYR A 115 7.54 -0.89 -9.72
C TYR A 115 6.85 -0.39 -8.45
N LYS A 116 6.95 -1.18 -7.37
CA LYS A 116 6.46 -0.80 -6.06
C LYS A 116 7.52 -1.09 -5.00
N ARG A 117 7.79 -0.10 -4.17
CA ARG A 117 8.69 -0.23 -3.02
C ARG A 117 7.93 0.10 -1.74
N LEU A 118 7.97 -0.82 -0.81
CA LEU A 118 7.41 -0.68 0.53
C LEU A 118 8.54 -0.72 1.54
N MET A 119 8.62 0.27 2.40
CA MET A 119 9.61 0.38 3.46
C MET A 119 8.88 0.49 4.79
N SER A 120 9.08 -0.49 5.68
CA SER A 120 8.52 -0.50 7.02
C SER A 120 9.62 -0.42 8.05
N LYS A 121 9.56 0.56 8.95
CA LYS A 121 10.57 0.76 9.97
C LYS A 121 9.92 1.19 11.28
N GLY A 122 10.44 0.64 12.37
CA GLY A 122 10.03 1.07 13.69
C GLY A 122 9.90 -0.05 14.70
N LEU A 123 9.16 0.24 15.75
CA LEU A 123 8.94 -0.64 16.88
C LEU A 123 7.44 -0.76 17.16
N ASP A 124 6.96 -1.98 17.31
CA ASP A 124 5.62 -2.30 17.78
C ASP A 124 5.69 -3.35 18.90
N TYR A 125 4.59 -3.54 19.59
CA TYR A 125 4.44 -4.52 20.66
C TYR A 125 3.21 -5.38 20.40
N LEU A 126 3.45 -6.69 20.29
CA LEU A 126 2.40 -7.67 20.13
C LEU A 126 2.00 -8.23 21.51
N PRO A 127 0.69 -8.20 21.86
CA PRO A 127 0.24 -8.77 23.12
C PRO A 127 0.36 -10.30 23.09
N ILE A 128 1.04 -10.86 24.07
CA ILE A 128 1.01 -12.29 24.38
C ILE A 128 -0.18 -12.51 25.32
N ARG A 129 -1.10 -13.36 24.92
CA ARG A 129 -2.34 -13.62 25.67
C ARG A 129 -2.27 -14.94 26.42
N ASN A 130 -2.92 -14.98 27.57
CA ASN A 130 -3.25 -16.21 28.28
C ASN A 130 -4.37 -16.97 27.56
N GLU A 131 -4.69 -18.18 28.03
CA GLU A 131 -5.79 -19.00 27.52
C GLU A 131 -7.16 -18.33 27.69
N ASP A 132 -7.34 -17.50 28.71
CA ASP A 132 -8.55 -16.69 28.96
C ASP A 132 -8.59 -15.38 28.15
N PHE A 133 -7.71 -15.22 27.15
CA PHE A 133 -7.53 -14.02 26.32
C PHE A 133 -7.07 -12.75 27.06
N SER A 134 -6.79 -12.81 28.36
CA SER A 134 -6.15 -11.72 29.09
C SER A 134 -4.71 -11.50 28.59
N ILE A 135 -4.21 -10.27 28.71
CA ILE A 135 -2.84 -9.95 28.25
C ILE A 135 -1.86 -10.39 29.35
N LYS A 136 -0.98 -11.34 29.03
CA LYS A 136 0.08 -11.82 29.90
C LYS A 136 1.29 -10.91 29.88
N SER A 137 1.71 -10.50 28.69
CA SER A 137 2.90 -9.68 28.46
C SER A 137 2.86 -9.10 27.05
N PHE A 138 3.84 -8.27 26.73
CA PHE A 138 4.03 -7.76 25.40
C PHE A 138 5.38 -8.21 24.85
N ASN A 139 5.41 -8.65 23.61
CA ASN A 139 6.65 -8.95 22.88
C ASN A 139 7.00 -7.77 21.97
N ALA A 140 8.21 -7.27 22.11
CA ALA A 140 8.72 -6.22 21.24
C ALA A 140 8.93 -6.78 19.82
N PHE A 141 8.41 -6.09 18.84
CA PHE A 141 8.62 -6.38 17.43
C PHE A 141 9.27 -5.18 16.77
N GLN A 142 10.56 -5.29 16.51
CA GLN A 142 11.28 -4.29 15.73
C GLN A 142 11.25 -4.69 14.26
N CYS A 143 11.04 -3.72 13.39
CA CYS A 143 10.97 -3.96 11.97
C CYS A 143 11.85 -2.95 11.22
N ASN A 144 12.55 -3.43 10.18
CA ASN A 144 13.28 -2.60 9.23
C ASN A 144 13.32 -3.36 7.90
N LEU A 145 12.15 -3.39 7.24
CA LEU A 145 11.87 -4.22 6.08
C LEU A 145 11.79 -3.37 4.82
N VAL A 146 12.34 -3.87 3.75
CA VAL A 146 12.16 -3.33 2.41
C VAL A 146 11.60 -4.44 1.51
N HIS A 147 10.50 -4.14 0.84
CA HIS A 147 9.91 -5.00 -0.18
C HIS A 147 9.90 -4.25 -1.50
N GLU A 148 10.43 -4.86 -2.54
CA GLU A 148 10.38 -4.34 -3.90
C GLU A 148 9.65 -5.33 -4.79
N ILE A 149 8.72 -4.80 -5.58
CA ILE A 149 7.93 -5.59 -6.52
C ILE A 149 8.09 -4.97 -7.91
N ASN A 150 8.71 -5.71 -8.80
CA ASN A 150 8.76 -5.40 -10.21
C ASN A 150 7.75 -6.28 -10.93
N SER A 151 6.83 -5.68 -11.66
CA SER A 151 5.80 -6.40 -12.41
C SER A 151 5.87 -6.08 -13.89
N PHE A 152 5.75 -7.10 -14.71
CA PHE A 152 5.63 -7.00 -16.15
C PHE A 152 4.42 -7.82 -16.60
N GLY A 153 3.49 -7.18 -17.27
CA GLY A 153 2.24 -7.81 -17.65
C GLY A 153 1.82 -7.50 -19.07
N MET A 154 0.87 -8.30 -19.54
CA MET A 154 0.22 -8.12 -20.82
C MET A 154 -1.27 -8.36 -20.62
N VAL A 155 -2.09 -7.40 -21.05
CA VAL A 155 -3.55 -7.50 -21.03
C VAL A 155 -4.07 -7.58 -22.44
N TYR A 156 -4.91 -8.58 -22.69
CA TYR A 156 -5.66 -8.69 -23.93
C TYR A 156 -7.15 -8.65 -23.65
N ASP A 157 -7.83 -7.64 -24.22
CA ASP A 157 -9.27 -7.46 -24.11
C ASP A 157 -9.95 -8.13 -25.31
N PHE A 158 -10.60 -9.29 -25.10
CA PHE A 158 -11.39 -9.94 -26.16
C PHE A 158 -12.60 -9.11 -26.57
N ASN A 159 -13.19 -8.41 -25.60
CA ASN A 159 -14.31 -7.52 -25.78
C ASN A 159 -14.42 -6.61 -24.53
N LYS A 160 -15.45 -5.72 -24.51
CA LYS A 160 -15.68 -4.80 -23.37
C LYS A 160 -15.95 -5.49 -22.01
N LYS A 161 -16.21 -6.79 -22.01
CA LYS A 161 -16.59 -7.57 -20.82
C LYS A 161 -15.58 -8.67 -20.45
N SER A 162 -14.62 -8.99 -21.30
CA SER A 162 -13.74 -10.11 -21.08
C SER A 162 -12.30 -9.77 -21.41
N SER A 163 -11.39 -10.06 -20.49
CA SER A 163 -9.97 -9.84 -20.65
C SER A 163 -9.13 -10.98 -20.05
N VAL A 164 -7.93 -11.13 -20.54
CA VAL A 164 -6.90 -11.98 -19.93
C VAL A 164 -5.69 -11.11 -19.60
N LEU A 165 -5.21 -11.23 -18.39
CA LEU A 165 -3.96 -10.66 -17.91
C LEU A 165 -2.94 -11.78 -17.69
N LEU A 166 -1.82 -11.69 -18.35
CA LEU A 166 -0.60 -12.43 -18.04
C LEU A 166 0.31 -11.51 -17.25
N ASN A 167 0.83 -11.96 -16.12
CA ASN A 167 1.69 -11.11 -15.30
C ASN A 167 2.83 -11.93 -14.69
N TYR A 168 4.04 -11.36 -14.77
CA TYR A 168 5.24 -11.85 -14.15
C TYR A 168 5.71 -10.85 -13.12
N GLN A 169 6.01 -11.31 -11.91
CA GLN A 169 6.47 -10.48 -10.80
C GLN A 169 7.77 -11.01 -10.22
N ILE A 170 8.66 -10.09 -9.91
CA ILE A 170 9.87 -10.31 -9.12
C ILE A 170 9.65 -9.56 -7.80
N LEU A 171 9.61 -10.31 -6.71
CA LEU A 171 9.49 -9.77 -5.36
C LEU A 171 10.83 -9.93 -4.67
N ASN A 172 11.44 -8.83 -4.29
CA ASN A 172 12.64 -8.79 -3.46
C ASN A 172 12.24 -8.40 -2.04
N PHE A 173 12.71 -9.14 -1.09
CA PHE A 173 12.50 -8.92 0.33
C PHE A 173 13.85 -8.76 1.02
N GLU A 174 13.99 -7.72 1.82
CA GLU A 174 15.17 -7.41 2.61
C GLU A 174 14.75 -7.12 4.05
N ASP A 175 15.31 -7.87 5.00
CA ASP A 175 15.20 -7.58 6.43
C ASP A 175 16.54 -7.07 6.94
N ASN A 176 16.62 -5.76 7.10
CA ASN A 176 17.85 -5.08 7.52
C ASN A 176 18.23 -5.34 9.00
N LEU A 177 17.36 -5.95 9.80
CA LEU A 177 17.66 -6.32 11.17
C LEU A 177 18.32 -7.70 11.25
N LEU A 178 17.85 -8.63 10.42
CA LEU A 178 18.32 -10.01 10.39
C LEU A 178 19.38 -10.22 9.30
N ALA A 179 19.70 -9.19 8.51
CA ALA A 179 20.55 -9.28 7.31
C ALA A 179 20.10 -10.44 6.39
N ASN A 180 18.81 -10.61 6.24
CA ASN A 180 18.20 -11.68 5.45
C ASN A 180 17.57 -11.10 4.20
N GLU A 181 17.94 -11.65 3.05
CA GLU A 181 17.44 -11.25 1.75
C GLU A 181 16.97 -12.48 0.98
N PHE A 182 15.83 -12.36 0.30
CA PHE A 182 15.39 -13.39 -0.64
C PHE A 182 14.58 -12.77 -1.78
N SER A 183 14.55 -13.49 -2.89
CA SER A 183 13.77 -13.10 -4.06
C SER A 183 12.82 -14.22 -4.47
N ILE A 184 11.61 -13.86 -4.84
CA ILE A 184 10.58 -14.77 -5.32
C ILE A 184 10.13 -14.31 -6.70
N ASN A 185 10.11 -15.25 -7.64
CA ASN A 185 9.53 -15.03 -8.96
C ASN A 185 8.15 -15.68 -9.02
N GLN A 186 7.16 -14.91 -9.49
CA GLN A 186 5.80 -15.38 -9.62
C GLN A 186 5.27 -15.11 -11.03
N PHE A 187 4.56 -16.08 -11.58
CA PHE A 187 3.82 -15.92 -12.82
C PHE A 187 2.37 -16.29 -12.56
N PHE A 188 1.45 -15.44 -13.00
CA PHE A 188 0.03 -15.74 -12.90
C PHE A 188 -0.76 -15.27 -14.12
N VAL A 189 -1.87 -15.95 -14.33
CA VAL A 189 -2.84 -15.66 -15.37
C VAL A 189 -4.16 -15.33 -14.69
N LEU A 190 -4.72 -14.17 -15.01
CA LEU A 190 -6.04 -13.76 -14.55
C LEU A 190 -6.98 -13.65 -15.74
N VAL A 191 -8.08 -14.39 -15.69
CA VAL A 191 -9.18 -14.27 -16.66
C VAL A 191 -10.32 -13.52 -15.99
N GLN A 192 -10.72 -12.39 -16.56
CA GLN A 192 -11.85 -11.60 -16.10
C GLN A 192 -13.01 -11.71 -17.08
N ILE A 193 -14.19 -12.07 -16.57
CA ILE A 193 -15.44 -12.10 -17.32
C ILE A 193 -16.48 -11.31 -16.54
N LYS A 194 -17.08 -10.29 -17.17
CA LYS A 194 -18.17 -9.49 -16.59
C LYS A 194 -19.48 -9.91 -17.27
N PHE A 195 -20.43 -10.37 -16.52
CA PHE A 195 -21.77 -10.76 -16.97
C PHE A 195 -22.69 -9.55 -17.04
#